data_27ad03e4a3ed3de533367f6c210a878d
#
_entry.id   27ad03e4a3ed3de533367f6c210a878d
#
_cell.length_a   1.000
_cell.length_b   1.000
_cell.length_c   1.000
_cell.angle_alpha   90.00
_cell.angle_beta   90.00
_cell.angle_gamma   90.00
#
_symmetry.space_group_name_H-M   'P 1'
#
loop_
_entity.id
_entity.type
_entity.pdbx_description
1 polymer ?
#
loop_
_entity_poly.entity_id
_entity_poly.type
_entity_poly.pdbx_seq_one_letter_code
_entity_poly.pdbx_strand_id
1 'polypeptide(L)'
;MLLRSVLLSFIRQDSVLNIQRVSFCLPKVLCNLKGFVNYGLITIDRNAHTRRHVSITERKDFDNETKAKLVKKLNFISKEDALPFYKLPFRTLLHVQKVTQNDVLNGYCANRLYFIAHKIKCPPSKLSECLAQRIFIYSLSFDWIESSLNVLLEMGVAGDRIIRDLWVLKYHHETIRERLQKVKDLGVDTLYPWMVRCNEDILNRFITISRDTKKILGDTMSTQVYLANRLNTTPEAVEDMCVRIPALKTIRVTKVKKFLDFLIKEGFEVQDIANKPRVLTASQKTVEQRLNKLRKLGLSEINLNVLCRSRKDFKKYCDSIGSLAISNPET
;
A
#
# COMPACT_ATOMS: atom_id res chain seq x y z
N MET A 1 4.50 3.62 -9.00
CA MET A 1 4.06 4.90 -8.42
C MET A 1 2.58 4.98 -8.09
N LEU A 2 1.68 4.41 -8.89
CA LEU A 2 0.21 4.50 -8.71
C LEU A 2 -0.36 3.80 -7.45
N LEU A 3 0.30 2.78 -6.89
CA LEU A 3 -0.20 2.04 -5.72
C LEU A 3 0.13 2.70 -4.37
N ARG A 4 1.14 3.54 -4.30
CA ARG A 4 1.39 4.35 -3.10
C ARG A 4 0.29 5.41 -2.90
N SER A 5 -0.24 5.95 -3.99
CA SER A 5 -1.34 6.93 -3.94
C SER A 5 -2.67 6.29 -3.53
N VAL A 6 -2.93 5.04 -3.93
CA VAL A 6 -4.17 4.34 -3.55
C VAL A 6 -4.15 3.93 -2.07
N LEU A 7 -3.01 3.44 -1.54
CA LEU A 7 -2.88 3.12 -0.12
C LEU A 7 -2.83 4.39 0.77
N LEU A 8 -2.15 5.44 0.32
CA LEU A 8 -2.08 6.72 1.06
C LEU A 8 -3.40 7.48 1.00
N SER A 9 -4.21 7.34 -0.06
CA SER A 9 -5.54 7.91 -0.10
C SER A 9 -6.52 7.19 0.83
N PHE A 10 -6.29 5.91 1.14
CA PHE A 10 -7.05 5.18 2.16
C PHE A 10 -6.71 5.63 3.59
N ILE A 11 -5.45 6.03 3.83
CA ILE A 11 -4.96 6.41 5.16
C ILE A 11 -5.21 7.90 5.46
N ARG A 12 -5.29 8.77 4.44
CA ARG A 12 -5.44 10.22 4.63
C ARG A 12 -6.87 10.73 4.83
N GLN A 13 -7.89 9.90 4.64
CA GLN A 13 -9.28 10.36 4.81
C GLN A 13 -9.88 10.12 6.20
N ASP A 14 -9.20 9.39 7.11
CA ASP A 14 -9.68 9.12 8.47
C ASP A 14 -8.81 9.74 9.60
N SER A 15 -7.98 10.74 9.29
CA SER A 15 -7.15 11.42 10.29
C SER A 15 -7.89 12.58 10.98
N VAL A 16 -9.00 12.32 11.62
CA VAL A 16 -9.50 13.04 12.81
C VAL A 16 -10.24 12.04 13.69
N LEU A 17 -9.51 11.11 14.26
CA LEU A 17 -9.92 10.40 15.48
C LEU A 17 -8.66 9.90 16.16
N ASN A 18 -8.49 10.36 17.39
CA ASN A 18 -7.53 9.95 18.41
C ASN A 18 -6.78 8.65 18.16
N ILE A 19 -5.47 8.77 17.94
CA ILE A 19 -4.55 7.64 18.08
C ILE A 19 -4.37 7.36 19.57
N GLN A 20 -5.34 6.67 20.17
CA GLN A 20 -5.04 5.86 21.34
C GLN A 20 -4.30 4.61 20.83
N ARG A 21 -3.13 4.38 21.46
CA ARG A 21 -2.29 3.21 21.27
C ARG A 21 -3.14 1.95 21.34
N VAL A 22 -3.50 1.37 20.21
CA VAL A 22 -4.02 0.01 20.17
C VAL A 22 -2.81 -0.92 20.25
N SER A 23 -2.54 -1.36 21.46
CA SER A 23 -1.67 -2.50 21.75
C SER A 23 -2.30 -3.72 21.06
N PHE A 24 -1.66 -4.24 20.02
CA PHE A 24 -2.09 -5.47 19.37
C PHE A 24 -1.95 -6.63 20.36
N CYS A 25 -3.03 -6.96 21.04
CA CYS A 25 -3.20 -8.26 21.69
C CYS A 25 -3.28 -9.34 20.60
N LEU A 26 -2.19 -10.05 20.38
CA LEU A 26 -2.20 -11.33 19.68
C LEU A 26 -3.03 -12.32 20.51
N PRO A 27 -3.98 -13.06 19.92
CA PRO A 27 -4.59 -14.19 20.61
C PRO A 27 -3.50 -15.23 20.88
N LYS A 28 -3.36 -15.59 22.15
CA LYS A 28 -2.55 -16.72 22.61
C LYS A 28 -3.16 -18.00 22.05
N VAL A 29 -2.66 -18.48 20.92
CA VAL A 29 -2.79 -19.87 20.55
C VAL A 29 -1.61 -20.59 21.18
N LEU A 30 -1.89 -21.28 22.28
CA LEU A 30 -0.98 -22.24 22.90
C LEU A 30 -0.72 -23.36 21.88
N CYS A 31 0.38 -23.33 21.18
CA CYS A 31 0.98 -24.53 20.64
C CYS A 31 1.96 -25.09 21.66
N ASN A 32 1.55 -26.17 22.33
CA ASN A 32 2.43 -27.06 23.08
C ASN A 32 3.51 -27.62 22.18
N LEU A 33 4.71 -27.09 22.27
CA LEU A 33 5.93 -27.75 21.84
C LEU A 33 6.81 -27.96 23.08
N LYS A 34 6.51 -28.98 23.88
CA LYS A 34 7.49 -29.65 24.74
C LYS A 34 8.25 -30.63 23.84
N GLY A 35 9.49 -30.37 23.64
CA GLY A 35 10.40 -31.30 22.99
C GLY A 35 11.68 -30.64 22.52
N PHE A 36 12.78 -30.96 23.19
CA PHE A 36 14.17 -30.79 22.79
C PHE A 36 14.80 -29.41 22.80
N VAL A 37 15.35 -29.02 23.93
CA VAL A 37 16.67 -28.38 23.95
C VAL A 37 17.43 -28.83 25.19
N ASN A 38 18.23 -29.87 25.05
CA ASN A 38 19.34 -30.15 25.94
C ASN A 38 20.48 -29.19 25.59
N TYR A 39 20.62 -28.10 26.33
CA TYR A 39 21.85 -27.31 26.32
C TYR A 39 22.78 -27.90 27.39
N GLY A 40 23.86 -28.57 26.93
CA GLY A 40 24.96 -28.95 27.77
C GLY A 40 25.49 -27.75 28.55
N LEU A 41 25.51 -27.87 29.84
CA LEU A 41 26.21 -26.99 30.78
C LEU A 41 27.68 -26.91 30.38
N ILE A 42 28.10 -25.83 29.75
CA ILE A 42 29.51 -25.48 29.63
C ILE A 42 29.89 -24.85 30.97
N THR A 43 30.61 -25.58 31.77
CA THR A 43 31.31 -25.04 32.95
C THR A 43 32.31 -23.99 32.50
N ILE A 44 32.04 -22.76 32.86
CA ILE A 44 32.96 -21.64 32.61
C ILE A 44 34.07 -21.72 33.67
N ASP A 45 35.23 -22.11 33.23
CA ASP A 45 36.46 -22.07 34.02
C ASP A 45 36.81 -20.59 34.31
N ARG A 46 36.84 -20.25 35.58
CA ARG A 46 37.02 -18.86 36.08
C ARG A 46 38.50 -18.55 36.35
N ASN A 47 39.39 -18.81 35.43
CA ASN A 47 40.80 -18.41 35.56
C ASN A 47 41.42 -18.14 34.18
N ALA A 48 41.26 -16.91 33.70
CA ALA A 48 42.24 -16.32 32.77
C ALA A 48 41.99 -14.80 32.66
N HIS A 49 42.54 -14.05 33.58
CA HIS A 49 42.76 -12.61 33.41
C HIS A 49 43.85 -12.38 32.36
N THR A 50 43.48 -12.22 31.11
CA THR A 50 44.22 -11.42 30.11
C THR A 50 43.25 -10.94 29.09
N ARG A 51 42.49 -9.89 29.44
CA ARG A 51 41.71 -9.12 28.44
C ARG A 51 42.71 -8.34 27.61
N ARG A 52 43.08 -8.90 26.44
CA ARG A 52 43.65 -8.05 25.37
C ARG A 52 42.60 -7.03 24.99
N HIS A 53 42.92 -5.74 25.18
CA HIS A 53 42.14 -4.63 24.70
C HIS A 53 42.23 -4.60 23.16
N VAL A 54 41.37 -5.38 22.49
CA VAL A 54 41.23 -5.30 21.03
C VAL A 54 40.58 -3.96 20.74
N SER A 55 41.19 -3.16 19.91
CA SER A 55 40.67 -1.83 19.55
C SER A 55 39.28 -1.96 18.89
N ILE A 56 38.45 -0.92 19.04
CA ILE A 56 37.11 -0.91 18.46
C ILE A 56 37.19 -1.02 16.91
N THR A 57 38.24 -0.52 16.31
CA THR A 57 38.53 -0.62 14.88
C THR A 57 38.82 -2.07 14.46
N GLU A 58 39.69 -2.78 15.19
CA GLU A 58 40.01 -4.19 14.93
C GLU A 58 38.80 -5.12 15.07
N ARG A 59 37.89 -4.84 16.03
CA ARG A 59 36.61 -5.59 16.14
C ARG A 59 35.68 -5.35 14.94
N LYS A 60 35.61 -4.14 14.43
CA LYS A 60 34.80 -3.81 13.24
C LYS A 60 35.35 -4.48 11.98
N ASP A 61 36.66 -4.52 11.82
CA ASP A 61 37.30 -5.13 10.67
C ASP A 61 37.18 -6.66 10.69
N PHE A 62 37.34 -7.28 11.87
CA PHE A 62 37.10 -8.71 12.07
C PHE A 62 35.64 -9.10 11.78
N ASP A 63 34.67 -8.30 12.23
CA ASP A 63 33.24 -8.51 11.94
C ASP A 63 32.94 -8.39 10.44
N ASN A 64 33.60 -7.48 9.74
CA ASN A 64 33.42 -7.29 8.29
C ASN A 64 34.02 -8.45 7.48
N GLU A 65 35.18 -8.95 7.84
CA GLU A 65 35.80 -10.08 7.17
C GLU A 65 35.01 -11.38 7.39
N THR A 66 34.54 -11.60 8.60
CA THR A 66 33.70 -12.77 8.91
C THR A 66 32.36 -12.72 8.21
N LYS A 67 31.73 -11.54 8.10
CA LYS A 67 30.52 -11.35 7.30
C LYS A 67 30.77 -11.62 5.82
N ALA A 68 31.89 -11.15 5.26
CA ALA A 68 32.23 -11.42 3.87
C ALA A 68 32.40 -12.92 3.59
N LYS A 69 33.02 -13.67 4.51
CA LYS A 69 33.12 -15.13 4.41
C LYS A 69 31.76 -15.82 4.47
N LEU A 70 30.81 -15.33 5.29
CA LEU A 70 29.45 -15.86 5.35
C LEU A 70 28.67 -15.57 4.07
N VAL A 71 28.72 -14.34 3.56
CA VAL A 71 28.01 -13.95 2.33
C VAL A 71 28.51 -14.73 1.11
N LYS A 72 29.82 -15.02 1.04
CA LYS A 72 30.37 -15.90 0.00
C LYS A 72 29.72 -17.30 -0.01
N LYS A 73 29.34 -17.83 1.16
CA LYS A 73 28.69 -19.14 1.29
C LYS A 73 27.19 -19.13 0.93
N LEU A 74 26.61 -17.98 0.63
CA LEU A 74 25.20 -17.84 0.26
C LEU A 74 24.93 -18.01 -1.22
N ASN A 75 25.95 -18.33 -2.04
CA ASN A 75 25.83 -18.62 -3.46
C ASN A 75 25.14 -17.50 -4.27
N PHE A 76 25.47 -16.23 -3.97
CA PHE A 76 25.02 -15.13 -4.79
C PHE A 76 25.72 -15.13 -6.15
N ILE A 77 24.95 -14.92 -7.22
CA ILE A 77 25.45 -14.86 -8.60
C ILE A 77 26.11 -13.48 -8.86
N SER A 78 25.51 -12.41 -8.33
CA SER A 78 26.03 -11.06 -8.49
C SER A 78 26.38 -10.40 -7.16
N LYS A 79 27.32 -9.43 -7.19
CA LYS A 79 27.66 -8.62 -6.02
C LYS A 79 26.49 -7.71 -5.60
N GLU A 80 25.71 -7.25 -6.55
CA GLU A 80 24.53 -6.39 -6.31
C GLU A 80 23.48 -7.12 -5.50
N ASP A 81 23.25 -8.39 -5.80
CA ASP A 81 22.28 -9.24 -5.07
C ASP A 81 22.74 -9.50 -3.62
N ALA A 82 24.03 -9.51 -3.38
CA ALA A 82 24.61 -9.73 -2.06
C ALA A 82 24.61 -8.48 -1.17
N LEU A 83 24.68 -7.27 -1.74
CA LEU A 83 24.82 -6.02 -1.00
C LEU A 83 23.80 -5.80 0.13
N PRO A 84 22.50 -6.04 -0.06
CA PRO A 84 21.53 -5.88 1.03
C PRO A 84 21.79 -6.79 2.22
N PHE A 85 22.34 -7.98 1.99
CA PHE A 85 22.64 -8.97 3.04
C PHE A 85 23.84 -8.58 3.89
N TYR A 86 24.83 -7.87 3.35
CA TYR A 86 25.93 -7.32 4.14
C TYR A 86 25.49 -6.38 5.27
N LYS A 87 24.34 -5.72 5.09
CA LYS A 87 23.76 -4.80 6.10
C LYS A 87 23.12 -5.54 7.27
N LEU A 88 22.90 -6.84 7.16
CA LEU A 88 22.26 -7.63 8.21
C LEU A 88 23.17 -7.81 9.44
N PRO A 89 22.57 -7.91 10.65
CA PRO A 89 23.31 -8.33 11.84
C PRO A 89 23.94 -9.70 11.64
N PHE A 90 25.12 -9.94 12.24
CA PHE A 90 25.86 -11.18 12.08
C PHE A 90 25.02 -12.44 12.42
N ARG A 91 24.27 -12.41 13.53
CA ARG A 91 23.40 -13.54 13.93
C ARG A 91 22.33 -13.84 12.88
N THR A 92 21.76 -12.81 12.27
CA THR A 92 20.76 -12.95 11.21
C THR A 92 21.37 -13.54 9.95
N LEU A 93 22.56 -13.07 9.58
CA LEU A 93 23.28 -13.61 8.43
C LEU A 93 23.69 -15.07 8.62
N LEU A 94 24.09 -15.45 9.83
CA LEU A 94 24.39 -16.85 10.18
C LEU A 94 23.13 -17.73 10.08
N HIS A 95 21.96 -17.23 10.49
CA HIS A 95 20.70 -17.93 10.31
C HIS A 95 20.36 -18.14 8.82
N VAL A 96 20.45 -17.09 8.01
CA VAL A 96 20.24 -17.18 6.56
C VAL A 96 21.18 -18.20 5.93
N GLN A 97 22.47 -18.20 6.32
CA GLN A 97 23.46 -19.12 5.81
C GLN A 97 23.14 -20.59 6.18
N LYS A 98 22.73 -20.86 7.43
CA LYS A 98 22.30 -22.20 7.85
C LYS A 98 21.11 -22.72 7.03
N VAL A 99 20.11 -21.86 6.84
CA VAL A 99 18.92 -22.22 6.05
C VAL A 99 19.30 -22.50 4.60
N THR A 100 20.11 -21.63 3.99
CA THR A 100 20.58 -21.83 2.61
C THR A 100 21.37 -23.13 2.46
N GLN A 101 22.23 -23.47 3.43
CA GLN A 101 22.94 -24.76 3.42
C GLN A 101 21.99 -25.95 3.53
N ASN A 102 20.99 -25.90 4.39
CA ASN A 102 19.97 -26.93 4.50
C ASN A 102 19.18 -27.10 3.18
N ASP A 103 18.81 -26.00 2.55
CA ASP A 103 18.09 -26.05 1.26
C ASP A 103 18.96 -26.71 0.16
N VAL A 104 20.27 -26.44 0.14
CA VAL A 104 21.22 -27.11 -0.77
C VAL A 104 21.36 -28.59 -0.46
N LEU A 105 21.51 -28.96 0.80
CA LEU A 105 21.66 -30.37 1.24
C LEU A 105 20.41 -31.19 0.92
N ASN A 106 19.23 -30.62 1.03
CA ASN A 106 17.97 -31.25 0.68
C ASN A 106 17.64 -31.20 -0.83
N GLY A 107 18.50 -30.60 -1.64
CA GLY A 107 18.33 -30.54 -3.09
C GLY A 107 17.25 -29.55 -3.54
N TYR A 108 16.78 -28.65 -2.68
CA TYR A 108 15.71 -27.71 -3.02
C TYR A 108 16.17 -26.56 -3.93
N CYS A 109 17.15 -25.79 -3.49
CA CYS A 109 17.70 -24.67 -4.27
C CYS A 109 19.07 -24.24 -3.75
N ALA A 110 19.87 -23.63 -4.62
CA ALA A 110 21.16 -23.04 -4.24
C ALA A 110 21.01 -21.77 -3.39
N ASN A 111 19.97 -20.99 -3.62
CA ASN A 111 19.60 -19.81 -2.84
C ASN A 111 18.13 -19.45 -3.10
N ARG A 112 17.37 -19.23 -2.02
CA ARG A 112 15.93 -18.86 -2.07
C ARG A 112 15.66 -17.59 -2.88
N LEU A 113 16.61 -16.67 -2.92
CA LEU A 113 16.49 -15.44 -3.74
C LEU A 113 16.21 -15.78 -5.20
N TYR A 114 17.03 -16.64 -5.81
CA TYR A 114 16.91 -16.97 -7.23
C TYR A 114 15.70 -17.85 -7.50
N PHE A 115 15.39 -18.77 -6.59
CA PHE A 115 14.17 -19.58 -6.68
C PHE A 115 12.91 -18.71 -6.71
N ILE A 116 12.77 -17.80 -5.75
CA ILE A 116 11.59 -16.90 -5.68
C ILE A 116 11.59 -15.94 -6.88
N ALA A 117 12.74 -15.35 -7.23
CA ALA A 117 12.86 -14.43 -8.36
C ALA A 117 12.42 -15.08 -9.68
N HIS A 118 12.82 -16.32 -9.92
CA HIS A 118 12.43 -17.10 -11.08
C HIS A 118 10.92 -17.39 -11.09
N LYS A 119 10.35 -17.87 -9.96
CA LYS A 119 8.91 -18.17 -9.83
C LYS A 119 8.03 -16.95 -10.11
N ILE A 120 8.35 -15.79 -9.52
CA ILE A 120 7.55 -14.56 -9.68
C ILE A 120 8.00 -13.67 -10.86
N LYS A 121 8.97 -14.12 -11.66
CA LYS A 121 9.51 -13.43 -12.84
C LYS A 121 9.94 -11.99 -12.54
N CYS A 122 10.76 -11.80 -11.49
CA CYS A 122 11.28 -10.48 -11.12
C CYS A 122 12.81 -10.46 -11.10
N PRO A 123 13.44 -9.28 -11.27
CA PRO A 123 14.89 -9.14 -11.14
C PRO A 123 15.37 -9.51 -9.73
N PRO A 124 16.41 -10.37 -9.59
CA PRO A 124 16.95 -10.78 -8.28
C PRO A 124 17.40 -9.61 -7.42
N SER A 125 18.03 -8.59 -7.98
CA SER A 125 18.49 -7.39 -7.28
C SER A 125 17.37 -6.67 -6.53
N LYS A 126 16.22 -6.51 -7.19
CA LYS A 126 15.03 -5.91 -6.57
C LYS A 126 14.45 -6.76 -5.44
N LEU A 127 14.43 -8.08 -5.63
CA LEU A 127 13.94 -9.01 -4.61
C LEU A 127 14.90 -9.10 -3.43
N SER A 128 16.22 -9.01 -3.66
CA SER A 128 17.26 -9.07 -2.64
C SER A 128 17.04 -8.02 -1.53
N GLU A 129 16.77 -6.76 -1.90
CA GLU A 129 16.44 -5.71 -0.93
C GLU A 129 15.19 -6.06 -0.10
N CYS A 130 14.18 -6.62 -0.77
CA CYS A 130 12.93 -7.02 -0.11
C CYS A 130 13.14 -8.19 0.86
N LEU A 131 13.96 -9.18 0.50
CA LEU A 131 14.27 -10.34 1.36
C LEU A 131 15.14 -9.95 2.55
N ALA A 132 16.14 -9.09 2.35
CA ALA A 132 16.97 -8.58 3.45
C ALA A 132 16.15 -7.83 4.52
N GLN A 133 15.06 -7.16 4.12
CA GLN A 133 14.13 -6.52 5.05
C GLN A 133 13.13 -7.50 5.68
N ARG A 134 12.92 -8.68 5.10
CA ARG A 134 11.88 -9.65 5.50
C ARG A 134 12.47 -11.03 5.79
N ILE A 135 13.40 -11.07 6.71
CA ILE A 135 14.18 -12.27 7.09
C ILE A 135 13.30 -13.45 7.53
N PHE A 136 12.07 -13.21 7.98
CA PHE A 136 11.13 -14.27 8.33
C PHE A 136 10.95 -15.32 7.21
N ILE A 137 11.18 -14.95 5.94
CA ILE A 137 11.10 -15.86 4.78
C ILE A 137 12.11 -17.02 4.92
N TYR A 138 13.26 -16.77 5.55
CA TYR A 138 14.24 -17.82 5.85
C TYR A 138 13.85 -18.68 7.05
N SER A 139 12.84 -18.29 7.84
CA SER A 139 12.30 -19.10 8.94
C SER A 139 11.14 -20.01 8.52
N LEU A 140 10.65 -19.86 7.28
CA LEU A 140 9.64 -20.74 6.70
C LEU A 140 10.30 -21.99 6.10
N SER A 141 9.58 -23.11 6.04
CA SER A 141 10.05 -24.28 5.27
C SER A 141 10.05 -23.96 3.77
N PHE A 142 10.86 -24.69 3.00
CA PHE A 142 10.92 -24.49 1.55
C PHE A 142 9.57 -24.81 0.90
N ASP A 143 8.97 -25.95 1.26
CA ASP A 143 7.67 -26.41 0.74
C ASP A 143 6.55 -25.42 1.04
N TRP A 144 6.59 -24.78 2.22
CA TRP A 144 5.63 -23.73 2.56
C TRP A 144 5.73 -22.54 1.59
N ILE A 145 6.95 -22.09 1.31
CA ILE A 145 7.19 -20.97 0.40
C ILE A 145 6.74 -21.35 -1.00
N GLU A 146 7.12 -22.53 -1.47
CA GLU A 146 6.78 -22.99 -2.82
C GLU A 146 5.27 -23.14 -3.00
N SER A 147 4.59 -23.82 -2.08
CA SER A 147 3.15 -24.03 -2.14
C SER A 147 2.39 -22.70 -2.09
N SER A 148 2.82 -21.77 -1.22
CA SER A 148 2.19 -20.45 -1.13
C SER A 148 2.41 -19.60 -2.39
N LEU A 149 3.58 -19.65 -3.00
CA LEU A 149 3.87 -18.97 -4.27
C LEU A 149 3.08 -19.58 -5.43
N ASN A 150 3.01 -20.91 -5.50
CA ASN A 150 2.24 -21.61 -6.54
C ASN A 150 0.77 -21.18 -6.48
N VAL A 151 0.14 -21.20 -5.30
CA VAL A 151 -1.25 -20.77 -5.13
C VAL A 151 -1.46 -19.31 -5.53
N LEU A 152 -0.57 -18.40 -5.13
CA LEU A 152 -0.67 -16.99 -5.52
C LEU A 152 -0.63 -16.81 -7.04
N LEU A 153 0.26 -17.52 -7.73
CA LEU A 153 0.41 -17.48 -9.19
C LEU A 153 -0.78 -18.14 -9.91
N GLU A 154 -1.25 -19.30 -9.43
CA GLU A 154 -2.45 -19.99 -9.94
C GLU A 154 -3.70 -19.11 -9.83
N MET A 155 -3.82 -18.37 -8.74
CA MET A 155 -4.93 -17.42 -8.55
C MET A 155 -4.82 -16.17 -9.45
N GLY A 156 -3.70 -16.01 -10.19
CA GLY A 156 -3.47 -14.89 -11.09
C GLY A 156 -2.90 -13.64 -10.42
N VAL A 157 -2.30 -13.77 -9.24
CA VAL A 157 -1.61 -12.64 -8.59
C VAL A 157 -0.30 -12.37 -9.31
N ALA A 158 -0.13 -11.19 -9.89
CA ALA A 158 1.08 -10.83 -10.62
C ALA A 158 2.31 -10.75 -9.71
N GLY A 159 3.48 -11.18 -10.20
CA GLY A 159 4.72 -11.25 -9.43
C GLY A 159 5.17 -9.90 -8.87
N ASP A 160 4.95 -8.80 -9.61
CA ASP A 160 5.23 -7.43 -9.13
C ASP A 160 4.37 -7.01 -7.91
N ARG A 161 3.21 -7.64 -7.75
CA ARG A 161 2.34 -7.45 -6.58
C ARG A 161 2.81 -8.31 -5.41
N ILE A 162 3.25 -9.54 -5.67
CA ILE A 162 3.79 -10.45 -4.65
C ILE A 162 5.03 -9.82 -4.00
N ILE A 163 5.98 -9.29 -4.79
CA ILE A 163 7.20 -8.66 -4.25
C ILE A 163 6.91 -7.45 -3.35
N ARG A 164 5.83 -6.71 -3.61
CA ARG A 164 5.44 -5.56 -2.77
C ARG A 164 4.90 -5.97 -1.41
N ASP A 165 4.31 -7.16 -1.29
CA ASP A 165 3.69 -7.64 -0.07
C ASP A 165 4.05 -9.11 0.22
N LEU A 166 5.34 -9.38 0.40
CA LEU A 166 5.85 -10.70 0.76
C LEU A 166 5.34 -11.22 2.12
N TRP A 167 4.69 -10.34 2.92
CA TRP A 167 4.05 -10.75 4.17
C TRP A 167 2.95 -11.80 3.98
N VAL A 168 2.39 -11.90 2.78
CA VAL A 168 1.41 -12.93 2.43
C VAL A 168 1.96 -14.34 2.61
N LEU A 169 3.26 -14.55 2.44
CA LEU A 169 3.91 -15.85 2.62
C LEU A 169 3.89 -16.39 4.06
N LYS A 170 3.49 -15.57 5.05
CA LYS A 170 3.23 -16.05 6.42
C LYS A 170 1.96 -16.88 6.53
N TYR A 171 1.06 -16.79 5.58
CA TYR A 171 -0.21 -17.50 5.59
C TYR A 171 -0.06 -18.84 4.88
N HIS A 172 -0.79 -19.85 5.38
CA HIS A 172 -0.85 -21.15 4.75
C HIS A 172 -1.44 -21.06 3.35
N HIS A 173 -0.95 -21.86 2.44
CA HIS A 173 -1.40 -21.82 1.03
C HIS A 173 -2.90 -22.06 0.87
N GLU A 174 -3.53 -22.89 1.70
CA GLU A 174 -4.99 -23.09 1.72
C GLU A 174 -5.72 -21.81 2.11
N THR A 175 -5.30 -21.13 3.17
CA THR A 175 -5.88 -19.84 3.57
C THR A 175 -5.73 -18.77 2.48
N ILE A 176 -4.59 -18.78 1.78
CA ILE A 176 -4.38 -17.89 0.62
C ILE A 176 -5.40 -18.21 -0.46
N ARG A 177 -5.55 -19.50 -0.81
CA ARG A 177 -6.50 -19.97 -1.83
C ARG A 177 -7.93 -19.60 -1.48
N GLU A 178 -8.40 -19.94 -0.29
CA GLU A 178 -9.76 -19.69 0.17
C GLU A 178 -10.11 -18.20 0.12
N ARG A 179 -9.24 -17.35 0.65
CA ARG A 179 -9.51 -15.91 0.69
C ARG A 179 -9.48 -15.27 -0.70
N LEU A 180 -8.55 -15.63 -1.54
CA LEU A 180 -8.49 -15.10 -2.91
C LEU A 180 -9.64 -15.62 -3.77
N GLN A 181 -10.05 -16.89 -3.59
CA GLN A 181 -11.19 -17.46 -4.29
C GLN A 181 -12.48 -16.73 -3.90
N LYS A 182 -12.72 -16.53 -2.59
CA LYS A 182 -13.85 -15.73 -2.10
C LYS A 182 -13.91 -14.34 -2.76
N VAL A 183 -12.78 -13.67 -2.90
CA VAL A 183 -12.72 -12.34 -3.54
C VAL A 183 -13.04 -12.43 -5.04
N LYS A 184 -12.54 -13.44 -5.72
CA LYS A 184 -12.80 -13.71 -7.14
C LYS A 184 -14.27 -14.01 -7.40
N ASP A 185 -14.89 -14.85 -6.57
CA ASP A 185 -16.31 -15.22 -6.64
C ASP A 185 -17.23 -13.99 -6.42
N LEU A 186 -16.74 -13.01 -5.69
CA LEU A 186 -17.41 -11.74 -5.49
C LEU A 186 -17.22 -10.75 -6.68
N GLY A 187 -16.64 -11.18 -7.80
CA GLY A 187 -16.53 -10.42 -9.05
C GLY A 187 -15.38 -9.42 -9.10
N VAL A 188 -14.33 -9.65 -8.32
CA VAL A 188 -13.09 -8.85 -8.38
C VAL A 188 -12.06 -9.56 -9.25
N ASP A 189 -11.79 -9.02 -10.43
CA ASP A 189 -10.87 -9.64 -11.41
C ASP A 189 -9.40 -9.46 -11.03
N THR A 190 -9.08 -8.40 -10.30
CA THR A 190 -7.70 -8.04 -9.94
C THR A 190 -7.38 -8.40 -8.50
N LEU A 191 -6.60 -9.46 -8.30
CA LEU A 191 -6.22 -9.93 -6.98
C LEU A 191 -4.90 -9.32 -6.49
N TYR A 192 -4.82 -9.09 -5.16
CA TYR A 192 -3.66 -8.53 -4.48
C TYR A 192 -3.34 -9.34 -3.22
N PRO A 193 -2.03 -9.53 -2.87
CA PRO A 193 -1.63 -10.27 -1.67
C PRO A 193 -2.22 -9.73 -0.36
N TRP A 194 -2.39 -8.41 -0.24
CA TRP A 194 -2.95 -7.79 0.96
C TRP A 194 -4.38 -8.23 1.28
N MET A 195 -5.13 -8.72 0.28
CA MET A 195 -6.50 -9.23 0.45
C MET A 195 -6.55 -10.47 1.35
N VAL A 196 -5.45 -11.22 1.38
CA VAL A 196 -5.33 -12.40 2.26
C VAL A 196 -5.26 -12.00 3.73
N ARG A 197 -4.59 -10.89 4.04
CA ARG A 197 -4.23 -10.50 5.41
C ARG A 197 -5.03 -9.34 6.00
N CYS A 198 -5.84 -8.65 5.20
CA CYS A 198 -6.69 -7.57 5.70
C CYS A 198 -7.89 -8.13 6.49
N ASN A 199 -8.48 -7.29 7.34
CA ASN A 199 -9.74 -7.65 8.00
C ASN A 199 -10.91 -7.65 6.99
N GLU A 200 -12.01 -8.29 7.38
CA GLU A 200 -13.20 -8.43 6.51
C GLU A 200 -13.83 -7.08 6.15
N ASP A 201 -13.83 -6.10 7.04
CA ASP A 201 -14.43 -4.78 6.77
C ASP A 201 -13.70 -4.04 5.66
N ILE A 202 -12.36 -4.08 5.67
CA ILE A 202 -11.53 -3.47 4.63
C ILE A 202 -11.75 -4.19 3.31
N LEU A 203 -11.81 -5.53 3.34
CA LEU A 203 -12.03 -6.35 2.16
C LEU A 203 -13.41 -6.08 1.55
N ASN A 204 -14.47 -6.12 2.35
CA ASN A 204 -15.84 -5.89 1.90
C ASN A 204 -16.01 -4.47 1.32
N ARG A 205 -15.41 -3.47 1.95
CA ARG A 205 -15.39 -2.09 1.43
C ARG A 205 -14.70 -2.01 0.07
N PHE A 206 -13.58 -2.71 -0.10
CA PHE A 206 -12.88 -2.75 -1.38
C PHE A 206 -13.72 -3.44 -2.45
N ILE A 207 -14.32 -4.58 -2.15
CA ILE A 207 -15.18 -5.34 -3.06
C ILE A 207 -16.36 -4.49 -3.51
N THR A 208 -17.04 -3.82 -2.58
CA THR A 208 -18.16 -2.93 -2.90
C THR A 208 -17.73 -1.81 -3.85
N ILE A 209 -16.60 -1.14 -3.56
CA ILE A 209 -16.06 -0.09 -4.44
C ILE A 209 -15.69 -0.64 -5.82
N SER A 210 -15.10 -1.83 -5.88
CA SER A 210 -14.72 -2.47 -7.15
C SER A 210 -15.95 -2.79 -8.01
N ARG A 211 -16.99 -3.37 -7.41
CA ARG A 211 -18.27 -3.65 -8.08
C ARG A 211 -18.95 -2.37 -8.57
N ASP A 212 -19.04 -1.36 -7.72
CA ASP A 212 -19.62 -0.07 -8.08
C ASP A 212 -18.84 0.58 -9.23
N THR A 213 -17.51 0.46 -9.20
CA THR A 213 -16.66 0.98 -10.26
C THR A 213 -16.93 0.26 -11.58
N LYS A 214 -16.98 -1.08 -11.57
CA LYS A 214 -17.30 -1.89 -12.76
C LYS A 214 -18.70 -1.57 -13.31
N LYS A 215 -19.69 -1.42 -12.41
CA LYS A 215 -21.06 -1.03 -12.78
C LYS A 215 -21.14 0.36 -13.41
N ILE A 216 -20.34 1.33 -12.94
CA ILE A 216 -20.36 2.70 -13.45
C ILE A 216 -19.61 2.81 -14.78
N LEU A 217 -18.46 2.15 -14.91
CA LEU A 217 -17.61 2.22 -16.11
C LEU A 217 -18.10 1.33 -17.25
N GLY A 218 -18.85 0.27 -16.95
CA GLY A 218 -19.26 -0.72 -17.94
C GLY A 218 -18.05 -1.32 -18.68
N ASP A 219 -18.24 -1.59 -19.97
CA ASP A 219 -17.23 -2.25 -20.81
C ASP A 219 -16.04 -1.35 -21.17
N THR A 220 -16.22 -0.03 -21.14
CA THR A 220 -15.16 0.93 -21.49
C THR A 220 -14.03 0.97 -20.47
N MET A 221 -14.30 0.60 -19.22
CA MET A 221 -13.35 0.59 -18.09
C MET A 221 -12.53 1.88 -17.92
N SER A 222 -12.93 2.98 -18.59
CA SER A 222 -12.21 4.25 -18.63
C SER A 222 -12.96 5.35 -17.88
N THR A 223 -12.31 5.90 -16.85
CA THR A 223 -12.82 7.08 -16.12
C THR A 223 -12.90 8.32 -17.02
N GLN A 224 -12.01 8.45 -18.00
CA GLN A 224 -12.00 9.58 -18.94
C GLN A 224 -13.22 9.54 -19.85
N VAL A 225 -13.53 8.39 -20.44
CA VAL A 225 -14.74 8.20 -21.25
C VAL A 225 -16.01 8.45 -20.43
N TYR A 226 -16.06 7.95 -19.20
CA TYR A 226 -17.16 8.23 -18.28
C TYR A 226 -17.33 9.73 -18.04
N LEU A 227 -16.23 10.46 -17.76
CA LEU A 227 -16.28 11.91 -17.55
C LEU A 227 -16.70 12.65 -18.82
N ALA A 228 -16.18 12.26 -19.99
CA ALA A 228 -16.54 12.86 -21.27
C ALA A 228 -18.04 12.76 -21.53
N ASN A 229 -18.61 11.57 -21.35
CA ASN A 229 -20.04 11.34 -21.51
C ASN A 229 -20.89 12.16 -20.50
N ARG A 230 -20.44 12.22 -19.23
CA ARG A 230 -21.19 12.94 -18.18
C ARG A 230 -21.08 14.45 -18.26
N LEU A 231 -20.00 14.96 -18.82
CA LEU A 231 -19.77 16.41 -19.00
C LEU A 231 -20.14 16.90 -20.40
N ASN A 232 -20.70 16.05 -21.25
CA ASN A 232 -21.02 16.34 -22.66
C ASN A 232 -19.83 16.96 -23.41
N THR A 233 -18.64 16.34 -23.22
CA THR A 233 -17.37 16.75 -23.83
C THR A 233 -16.71 15.58 -24.54
N THR A 234 -15.58 15.84 -25.22
CA THR A 234 -14.81 14.76 -25.86
C THR A 234 -13.78 14.14 -24.91
N PRO A 235 -13.36 12.88 -25.13
CA PRO A 235 -12.30 12.27 -24.33
C PRO A 235 -10.98 13.05 -24.35
N GLU A 236 -10.65 13.70 -25.48
CA GLU A 236 -9.47 14.55 -25.66
C GLU A 236 -9.55 15.79 -24.74
N ALA A 237 -10.73 16.43 -24.68
CA ALA A 237 -10.95 17.56 -23.79
C ALA A 237 -10.79 17.15 -22.30
N VAL A 238 -11.25 15.93 -21.94
CA VAL A 238 -11.03 15.39 -20.58
C VAL A 238 -9.55 15.09 -20.33
N GLU A 239 -8.79 14.61 -21.32
CA GLU A 239 -7.34 14.39 -21.16
C GLU A 239 -6.64 15.74 -20.91
N ASP A 240 -6.99 16.81 -21.64
CA ASP A 240 -6.48 18.17 -21.39
C ASP A 240 -6.84 18.70 -20.00
N MET A 241 -8.07 18.40 -19.52
CA MET A 241 -8.45 18.71 -18.14
C MET A 241 -7.55 17.94 -17.15
N CYS A 242 -7.24 16.66 -17.42
CA CYS A 242 -6.39 15.84 -16.61
C CYS A 242 -4.91 16.29 -16.63
N VAL A 243 -4.43 16.86 -17.72
CA VAL A 243 -3.08 17.48 -17.78
C VAL A 243 -3.03 18.71 -16.88
N ARG A 244 -4.05 19.60 -16.98
CA ARG A 244 -4.15 20.80 -16.13
C ARG A 244 -4.42 20.49 -14.67
N ILE A 245 -5.15 19.41 -14.38
CA ILE A 245 -5.57 19.02 -13.03
C ILE A 245 -5.23 17.52 -12.81
N PRO A 246 -3.97 17.16 -12.50
CA PRO A 246 -3.53 15.77 -12.38
C PRO A 246 -4.32 14.93 -11.36
N ALA A 247 -4.95 15.59 -10.38
CA ALA A 247 -5.80 14.92 -9.39
C ALA A 247 -7.01 14.22 -10.03
N LEU A 248 -7.51 14.67 -11.18
CA LEU A 248 -8.62 14.03 -11.90
C LEU A 248 -8.26 12.62 -12.40
N LYS A 249 -7.00 12.36 -12.76
CA LYS A 249 -6.53 11.04 -13.18
C LYS A 249 -6.58 9.99 -12.05
N THR A 250 -6.51 10.43 -10.81
CA THR A 250 -6.39 9.55 -9.64
C THR A 250 -7.68 9.45 -8.82
N ILE A 251 -8.66 10.27 -9.13
CA ILE A 251 -9.94 10.28 -8.41
C ILE A 251 -10.77 9.04 -8.76
N ARG A 252 -11.43 8.45 -7.76
CA ARG A 252 -12.29 7.28 -7.99
C ARG A 252 -13.55 7.69 -8.72
N VAL A 253 -13.92 6.92 -9.74
CA VAL A 253 -15.14 7.17 -10.52
C VAL A 253 -16.40 7.20 -9.66
N THR A 254 -16.48 6.34 -8.63
CA THR A 254 -17.61 6.33 -7.67
C THR A 254 -17.74 7.66 -6.92
N LYS A 255 -16.61 8.29 -6.54
CA LYS A 255 -16.60 9.60 -5.90
C LYS A 255 -17.01 10.69 -6.90
N VAL A 256 -16.46 10.65 -8.11
CA VAL A 256 -16.79 11.59 -9.17
C VAL A 256 -18.27 11.53 -9.50
N LYS A 257 -18.84 10.32 -9.68
CA LYS A 257 -20.27 10.14 -9.93
C LYS A 257 -21.12 10.79 -8.85
N LYS A 258 -20.89 10.44 -7.59
CA LYS A 258 -21.66 10.99 -6.46
C LYS A 258 -21.57 12.50 -6.39
N PHE A 259 -20.39 13.06 -6.68
CA PHE A 259 -20.19 14.49 -6.60
C PHE A 259 -20.78 15.24 -7.80
N LEU A 260 -20.71 14.70 -9.01
CA LEU A 260 -21.43 15.22 -10.18
C LEU A 260 -22.94 15.23 -9.96
N ASP A 261 -23.49 14.09 -9.51
CA ASP A 261 -24.92 13.98 -9.23
C ASP A 261 -25.36 14.99 -8.15
N PHE A 262 -24.50 15.23 -7.14
CA PHE A 262 -24.74 16.27 -6.13
C PHE A 262 -24.74 17.70 -6.74
N LEU A 263 -23.74 18.05 -7.54
CA LEU A 263 -23.66 19.39 -8.15
C LEU A 263 -24.84 19.67 -9.08
N ILE A 264 -25.24 18.69 -9.88
CA ILE A 264 -26.41 18.79 -10.76
C ILE A 264 -27.69 18.97 -9.91
N LYS A 265 -27.84 18.22 -8.82
CA LYS A 265 -28.98 18.37 -7.88
C LYS A 265 -29.03 19.76 -7.24
N GLU A 266 -27.87 20.37 -6.97
CA GLU A 266 -27.75 21.70 -6.39
C GLU A 266 -28.02 22.82 -7.42
N GLY A 267 -28.31 22.48 -8.71
CA GLY A 267 -28.70 23.41 -9.77
C GLY A 267 -27.54 23.88 -10.65
N PHE A 268 -26.34 23.28 -10.54
CA PHE A 268 -25.23 23.63 -11.43
C PHE A 268 -25.37 22.95 -12.80
N GLU A 269 -25.19 23.71 -13.85
CA GLU A 269 -25.20 23.18 -15.21
C GLU A 269 -23.96 22.34 -15.49
N VAL A 270 -24.13 21.28 -16.30
CA VAL A 270 -23.05 20.38 -16.70
C VAL A 270 -21.93 21.14 -17.41
N GLN A 271 -22.28 22.12 -18.23
CA GLN A 271 -21.32 22.95 -18.96
C GLN A 271 -20.45 23.80 -18.02
N ASP A 272 -21.06 24.35 -16.96
CA ASP A 272 -20.31 25.10 -15.95
C ASP A 272 -19.31 24.23 -15.20
N ILE A 273 -19.70 22.99 -14.91
CA ILE A 273 -18.80 22.00 -14.28
C ILE A 273 -17.66 21.64 -15.24
N ALA A 274 -17.95 21.45 -16.55
CA ALA A 274 -16.96 21.17 -17.57
C ALA A 274 -15.94 22.31 -17.73
N ASN A 275 -16.43 23.57 -17.68
CA ASN A 275 -15.57 24.75 -17.74
C ASN A 275 -14.70 24.95 -16.48
N LYS A 276 -15.14 24.40 -15.33
CA LYS A 276 -14.46 24.55 -14.03
C LYS A 276 -14.20 23.20 -13.35
N PRO A 277 -13.51 22.26 -14.00
CA PRO A 277 -13.39 20.86 -13.57
C PRO A 277 -12.64 20.70 -12.25
N ARG A 278 -11.93 21.74 -11.77
CA ARG A 278 -11.26 21.74 -10.47
C ARG A 278 -12.23 21.46 -9.31
N VAL A 279 -13.50 21.79 -9.45
CA VAL A 279 -14.52 21.52 -8.43
C VAL A 279 -14.62 20.01 -8.13
N LEU A 280 -14.46 19.15 -9.13
CA LEU A 280 -14.55 17.70 -8.97
C LEU A 280 -13.46 17.12 -8.06
N THR A 281 -12.37 17.85 -7.83
CA THR A 281 -11.30 17.43 -6.93
C THR A 281 -11.54 17.84 -5.47
N ALA A 282 -12.51 18.72 -5.23
CA ALA A 282 -12.86 19.21 -3.91
C ALA A 282 -13.58 18.14 -3.07
N SER A 283 -13.67 18.38 -1.76
CA SER A 283 -14.48 17.54 -0.87
C SER A 283 -15.95 17.94 -0.99
N GLN A 284 -16.84 17.00 -1.32
CA GLN A 284 -18.28 17.22 -1.38
C GLN A 284 -18.81 17.89 -0.11
N LYS A 285 -18.41 17.37 1.08
CA LYS A 285 -18.81 17.95 2.37
C LYS A 285 -18.40 19.44 2.51
N THR A 286 -17.20 19.79 2.03
CA THR A 286 -16.71 21.16 2.08
C THR A 286 -17.51 22.05 1.14
N VAL A 287 -17.82 21.57 -0.05
CA VAL A 287 -18.62 22.32 -1.04
C VAL A 287 -20.04 22.53 -0.53
N GLU A 288 -20.67 21.51 0.01
CA GLU A 288 -22.00 21.57 0.63
C GLU A 288 -22.05 22.59 1.78
N GLN A 289 -21.07 22.55 2.68
CA GLN A 289 -20.98 23.55 3.76
C GLN A 289 -20.83 24.98 3.25
N ARG A 290 -20.06 25.17 2.18
CA ARG A 290 -19.86 26.48 1.55
C ARG A 290 -21.10 26.96 0.84
N LEU A 291 -21.80 26.11 0.11
CA LEU A 291 -23.09 26.40 -0.51
C LEU A 291 -24.10 26.86 0.53
N ASN A 292 -24.25 26.09 1.60
CA ASN A 292 -25.19 26.42 2.68
C ASN A 292 -24.85 27.79 3.35
N LYS A 293 -23.54 28.09 3.49
CA LYS A 293 -23.10 29.37 4.04
C LYS A 293 -23.41 30.53 3.11
N LEU A 294 -23.15 30.38 1.81
CA LEU A 294 -23.42 31.44 0.81
C LEU A 294 -24.91 31.69 0.65
N ARG A 295 -25.74 30.66 0.65
CA ARG A 295 -27.19 30.77 0.63
C ARG A 295 -27.73 31.52 1.86
N LYS A 296 -27.17 31.27 3.04
CA LYS A 296 -27.51 32.01 4.27
C LYS A 296 -27.13 33.50 4.20
N LEU A 297 -26.17 33.87 3.37
CA LEU A 297 -25.76 35.25 3.11
C LEU A 297 -26.60 35.89 2.00
N GLY A 298 -27.67 35.23 1.53
CA GLY A 298 -28.60 35.76 0.53
C GLY A 298 -28.19 35.62 -0.93
N LEU A 299 -27.11 34.84 -1.21
CA LEU A 299 -26.66 34.63 -2.59
C LEU A 299 -27.49 33.54 -3.26
N SER A 300 -28.23 33.90 -4.33
CA SER A 300 -28.97 32.96 -5.19
C SER A 300 -28.05 32.33 -6.26
N GLU A 301 -27.19 33.13 -6.87
CA GLU A 301 -26.24 32.67 -7.89
C GLU A 301 -24.84 32.46 -7.30
N ILE A 302 -24.38 31.24 -7.30
CA ILE A 302 -23.11 30.86 -6.71
C ILE A 302 -22.14 30.34 -7.78
N ASN A 303 -21.01 31.04 -7.94
CA ASN A 303 -19.98 30.63 -8.88
C ASN A 303 -19.16 29.46 -8.33
N LEU A 304 -18.96 28.41 -9.14
CA LEU A 304 -18.18 27.21 -8.78
C LEU A 304 -16.73 27.52 -8.34
N ASN A 305 -16.10 28.59 -8.87
CA ASN A 305 -14.75 28.98 -8.47
C ASN A 305 -14.67 29.40 -7.00
N VAL A 306 -15.72 30.00 -6.47
CA VAL A 306 -15.77 30.41 -5.05
C VAL A 306 -15.76 29.20 -4.15
N LEU A 307 -16.41 28.10 -4.57
CA LEU A 307 -16.46 26.86 -3.82
C LEU A 307 -15.11 26.14 -3.75
N CYS A 308 -14.19 26.46 -4.68
CA CYS A 308 -12.85 25.85 -4.77
C CYS A 308 -11.75 26.69 -4.11
N ARG A 309 -12.05 27.86 -3.57
CA ARG A 309 -11.08 28.74 -2.93
C ARG A 309 -10.43 28.11 -1.71
N SER A 310 -9.26 28.61 -1.30
CA SER A 310 -8.67 28.24 -0.03
C SER A 310 -9.62 28.60 1.14
N ARG A 311 -9.41 27.99 2.31
CA ARG A 311 -10.23 28.32 3.50
C ARG A 311 -10.13 29.81 3.86
N LYS A 312 -8.93 30.40 3.72
CA LYS A 312 -8.65 31.80 4.00
C LYS A 312 -9.38 32.73 3.02
N ASP A 313 -9.29 32.44 1.71
CA ASP A 313 -9.88 33.25 0.67
C ASP A 313 -11.41 33.13 0.64
N PHE A 314 -11.94 31.94 0.96
CA PHE A 314 -13.37 31.75 1.12
C PHE A 314 -13.92 32.54 2.31
N LYS A 315 -13.19 32.61 3.45
CA LYS A 315 -13.58 33.43 4.59
C LYS A 315 -13.59 34.92 4.22
N LYS A 316 -12.52 35.42 3.58
CA LYS A 316 -12.46 36.81 3.12
C LYS A 316 -13.63 37.18 2.19
N TYR A 317 -13.97 36.25 1.27
CA TYR A 317 -15.08 36.43 0.36
C TYR A 317 -16.42 36.51 1.10
N CYS A 318 -16.67 35.67 2.08
CA CYS A 318 -17.87 35.73 2.91
C CYS A 318 -17.94 37.06 3.73
N ASP A 319 -16.81 37.49 4.26
CA ASP A 319 -16.73 38.72 5.06
C ASP A 319 -17.00 39.95 4.21
N SER A 320 -16.52 39.99 2.94
CA SER A 320 -16.81 41.08 1.99
C SER A 320 -18.28 41.14 1.60
N ILE A 321 -18.96 39.99 1.44
CA ILE A 321 -20.39 39.97 1.16
C ILE A 321 -21.21 40.45 2.37
N GLY A 322 -20.84 39.97 3.57
CA GLY A 322 -21.52 40.39 4.79
C GLY A 322 -21.44 41.89 5.04
N SER A 323 -20.30 42.53 4.70
CA SER A 323 -20.15 43.99 4.81
C SER A 323 -20.99 44.74 3.77
N LEU A 324 -21.17 44.23 2.55
CA LEU A 324 -22.04 44.84 1.54
C LEU A 324 -23.53 44.73 1.88
N ALA A 325 -23.94 43.62 2.53
CA ALA A 325 -25.33 43.43 2.97
C ALA A 325 -25.71 44.35 4.13
N ILE A 326 -24.75 44.80 4.93
CA ILE A 326 -24.96 45.76 6.03
C ILE A 326 -25.02 47.21 5.52
N SER A 327 -24.33 47.51 4.39
CA SER A 327 -24.28 48.86 3.83
C SER A 327 -25.49 49.22 2.94
N ASN A 328 -26.35 48.27 2.60
CA ASN A 328 -27.61 48.49 1.87
C ASN A 328 -28.80 47.91 2.64
N PRO A 329 -29.31 48.55 3.68
CA PRO A 329 -30.48 48.08 4.43
C PRO A 329 -31.83 48.46 3.80
N GLU A 330 -31.87 49.02 2.57
CA GLU A 330 -33.10 49.41 1.91
C GLU A 330 -33.14 48.90 0.45
N THR A 331 -33.86 47.82 0.22
CA THR A 331 -34.86 47.61 -0.85
C THR A 331 -35.77 46.44 -0.50
#